data_e2e319c9c96a682fba5242de0377f07c
#
_entry.id   e2e319c9c96a682fba5242de0377f07c
#
_cell.length_a   1.000
_cell.length_b   1.000
_cell.length_c   1.000
_cell.angle_alpha   90.00
_cell.angle_beta   90.00
_cell.angle_gamma   90.00
#
_symmetry.space_group_name_H-M   'P 1'
#
loop_
_entity.id
_entity.type
_entity.pdbx_description
1 polymer ?
#
loop_
_entity_poly.entity_id
_entity_poly.type
_entity_poly.pdbx_seq_one_letter_code
_entity_poly.pdbx_strand_id
1 'polypeptide(L)'
;MLQERFGDLTIGDLKRRVLIPTVNYSKGSGHFFKTPHAPLFYLDYKHRLVDVGLATAAAPTYFPLHQIGEEGVYADGGLVGNSPGLFGLHEAQHVLKVPRKPGSARVLAIGTMTLGATKRGASGLDWGILHWRKALSDLVISS
;
A
#
# COMPACT_ATOMS: atom_id res chain seq x y z
N MET A 1 12.78 -12.64 8.69
CA MET A 1 11.84 -13.04 7.60
C MET A 1 11.95 -12.15 6.35
N LEU A 2 11.67 -10.82 6.35
CA LEU A 2 11.89 -9.99 5.14
C LEU A 2 13.37 -9.91 4.77
N GLN A 3 14.24 -9.67 5.74
CA GLN A 3 15.69 -9.60 5.51
C GLN A 3 16.28 -10.91 4.94
N GLU A 4 15.80 -12.06 5.37
CA GLU A 4 16.23 -13.37 4.84
C GLU A 4 15.76 -13.58 3.41
N ARG A 5 14.62 -12.99 3.02
CA ARG A 5 14.05 -13.12 1.68
C ARG A 5 14.66 -12.16 0.67
N PHE A 6 14.84 -10.91 1.07
CA PHE A 6 15.22 -9.85 0.16
C PHE A 6 16.67 -9.38 0.32
N GLY A 7 17.30 -9.65 1.49
CA GLY A 7 18.68 -9.21 1.72
C GLY A 7 18.83 -7.72 1.46
N ASP A 8 19.76 -7.38 0.57
CA ASP A 8 20.05 -5.99 0.18
C ASP A 8 19.42 -5.58 -1.15
N LEU A 9 18.51 -6.42 -1.69
CA LEU A 9 17.82 -6.10 -2.93
C LEU A 9 17.00 -4.80 -2.81
N THR A 10 17.04 -4.03 -3.87
CA THR A 10 16.33 -2.76 -4.01
C THR A 10 15.15 -2.86 -4.98
N ILE A 11 14.33 -1.84 -5.05
CA ILE A 11 13.27 -1.73 -6.06
C ILE A 11 13.87 -1.81 -7.48
N GLY A 12 15.06 -1.24 -7.68
CA GLY A 12 15.76 -1.26 -8.97
C GLY A 12 16.17 -2.65 -9.45
N ASP A 13 16.34 -3.60 -8.52
CA ASP A 13 16.71 -4.99 -8.86
C ASP A 13 15.53 -5.84 -9.32
N LEU A 14 14.30 -5.32 -9.21
CA LEU A 14 13.10 -6.05 -9.57
C LEU A 14 12.97 -6.22 -11.08
N LYS A 15 12.80 -7.46 -11.52
CA LYS A 15 12.63 -7.82 -12.94
C LYS A 15 11.25 -7.51 -13.50
N ARG A 16 10.27 -7.22 -12.65
CA ARG A 16 8.88 -6.92 -13.03
C ARG A 16 8.50 -5.54 -12.54
N ARG A 17 7.58 -4.90 -13.24
CA ARG A 17 7.02 -3.63 -12.83
C ARG A 17 6.20 -3.81 -11.57
N VAL A 18 6.45 -2.95 -10.59
CA VAL A 18 5.77 -3.00 -9.29
C VAL A 18 5.30 -1.60 -8.93
N LEU A 19 4.17 -1.55 -8.26
CA LEU A 19 3.59 -0.38 -7.63
C LEU A 19 3.13 -0.80 -6.24
N ILE A 20 3.72 -0.21 -5.20
CA ILE A 20 3.47 -0.57 -3.80
C ILE A 20 2.93 0.67 -3.07
N PRO A 21 1.65 0.67 -2.64
CA PRO A 21 1.07 1.80 -1.93
C PRO A 21 1.64 1.92 -0.51
N THR A 22 1.75 3.14 -0.04
CA THR A 22 2.07 3.49 1.36
C THR A 22 1.56 4.90 1.66
N VAL A 23 1.52 5.29 2.91
CA VAL A 23 1.32 6.68 3.33
C VAL A 23 2.66 7.26 3.75
N ASN A 24 3.10 8.33 3.10
CA ASN A 24 4.17 9.14 3.66
C ASN A 24 3.60 9.99 4.80
N TYR A 25 3.78 9.52 6.03
CA TYR A 25 3.26 10.15 7.23
C TYR A 25 3.87 11.54 7.43
N SER A 26 5.16 11.71 7.14
CA SER A 26 5.85 13.00 7.26
C SER A 26 5.27 14.08 6.34
N LYS A 27 4.73 13.67 5.17
CA LYS A 27 4.14 14.59 4.19
C LYS A 27 2.60 14.62 4.25
N GLY A 28 1.98 13.74 5.01
CA GLY A 28 0.52 13.61 5.11
C GLY A 28 -0.14 13.22 3.78
N SER A 29 0.51 12.43 2.94
CA SER A 29 0.02 12.08 1.60
C SER A 29 0.27 10.63 1.24
N GLY A 30 -0.59 10.08 0.37
CA GLY A 30 -0.33 8.79 -0.24
C GLY A 30 0.96 8.82 -1.07
N HIS A 31 1.71 7.74 -1.00
CA HIS A 31 2.92 7.52 -1.79
C HIS A 31 2.89 6.12 -2.41
N PHE A 32 3.44 5.99 -3.60
CA PHE A 32 3.54 4.70 -4.29
C PHE A 32 4.99 4.45 -4.65
N PHE A 33 5.62 3.49 -4.00
CA PHE A 33 6.93 3.04 -4.43
C PHE A 33 6.81 2.32 -5.77
N LYS A 34 7.63 2.72 -6.73
CA LYS A 34 7.55 2.21 -8.09
C LYS A 34 8.91 1.79 -8.64
N THR A 35 8.91 0.71 -9.40
CA THR A 35 10.06 0.41 -10.26
C THR A 35 10.27 1.52 -11.30
N PRO A 36 11.50 1.72 -11.81
CA PRO A 36 11.82 2.76 -12.78
C PRO A 36 11.32 2.39 -14.20
N HIS A 37 10.00 2.19 -14.34
CA HIS A 37 9.38 1.78 -15.61
C HIS A 37 8.84 2.95 -16.44
N ALA A 38 9.08 4.17 -16.00
CA ALA A 38 8.84 5.40 -16.76
C ALA A 38 9.92 6.44 -16.43
N PRO A 39 10.20 7.40 -17.32
CA PRO A 39 11.28 8.37 -17.14
C PRO A 39 11.22 9.20 -15.85
N LEU A 40 10.03 9.40 -15.32
CA LEU A 40 9.82 10.15 -14.06
C LEU A 40 9.95 9.30 -12.80
N PHE A 41 10.07 7.97 -12.92
CA PHE A 41 10.09 7.04 -11.78
C PHE A 41 11.51 6.58 -11.46
N TYR A 42 12.37 7.51 -11.15
CA TYR A 42 13.77 7.26 -10.82
C TYR A 42 14.13 7.51 -9.35
N LEU A 43 13.14 7.90 -8.52
CA LEU A 43 13.42 8.25 -7.13
C LEU A 43 13.47 7.01 -6.22
N ASP A 44 12.62 6.03 -6.48
CA ASP A 44 12.40 4.91 -5.57
C ASP A 44 13.38 3.73 -5.78
N TYR A 45 14.16 3.72 -6.88
CA TYR A 45 14.95 2.55 -7.27
C TYR A 45 16.00 2.12 -6.23
N LYS A 46 16.46 3.03 -5.38
CA LYS A 46 17.45 2.78 -4.35
C LYS A 46 16.89 2.16 -3.07
N HIS A 47 15.56 2.25 -2.87
CA HIS A 47 14.97 1.76 -1.63
C HIS A 47 15.10 0.25 -1.55
N ARG A 48 15.56 -0.23 -0.39
CA ARG A 48 15.65 -1.66 -0.11
C ARG A 48 14.25 -2.25 -0.04
N LEU A 49 14.05 -3.43 -0.59
CA LEU A 49 12.76 -4.12 -0.55
C LEU A 49 12.30 -4.42 0.87
N VAL A 50 13.24 -4.62 1.80
CA VAL A 50 12.95 -4.78 3.23
C VAL A 50 12.27 -3.54 3.78
N ASP A 51 12.83 -2.36 3.52
CA ASP A 51 12.29 -1.09 4.03
C ASP A 51 10.94 -0.76 3.40
N VAL A 52 10.80 -0.99 2.10
CA VAL A 52 9.52 -0.82 1.39
C VAL A 52 8.45 -1.78 1.94
N GLY A 53 8.82 -3.04 2.20
CA GLY A 53 7.93 -4.03 2.79
C GLY A 53 7.47 -3.65 4.19
N LEU A 54 8.37 -3.15 5.03
CA LEU A 54 8.04 -2.65 6.37
C LEU A 54 7.16 -1.39 6.31
N ALA A 55 7.46 -0.47 5.40
CA ALA A 55 6.69 0.76 5.22
C ALA A 55 5.24 0.49 4.79
N THR A 56 5.04 -0.38 3.78
CA THR A 56 3.70 -0.71 3.28
C THR A 56 2.87 -1.55 4.25
N ALA A 57 3.52 -2.26 5.16
CA ALA A 57 2.88 -3.12 6.16
C ALA A 57 2.77 -2.48 7.57
N ALA A 58 3.14 -1.21 7.72
CA ALA A 58 3.12 -0.49 9.00
C ALA A 58 1.68 -0.08 9.41
N ALA A 59 0.82 -1.09 9.63
CA ALA A 59 -0.58 -0.89 9.96
C ALA A 59 -0.76 -0.22 11.33
N PRO A 60 -1.49 0.91 11.41
CA PRO A 60 -1.73 1.59 12.67
C PRO A 60 -2.31 0.65 13.71
N THR A 61 -1.84 0.78 14.94
CA THR A 61 -2.19 -0.04 16.11
C THR A 61 -1.61 -1.45 16.13
N TYR A 62 -1.18 -2.00 14.99
CA TYR A 62 -0.55 -3.33 14.88
C TYR A 62 0.97 -3.24 14.81
N PHE A 63 1.48 -2.29 14.04
CA PHE A 63 2.92 -2.14 13.82
C PHE A 63 3.36 -0.67 14.01
N PRO A 64 4.62 -0.45 14.38
CA PRO A 64 5.18 0.90 14.41
C PRO A 64 5.29 1.47 13.00
N LEU A 65 5.30 2.80 12.91
CA LEU A 65 5.68 3.50 11.68
C LEU A 65 7.09 3.09 11.27
N HIS A 66 7.34 3.06 9.96
CA HIS A 66 8.66 2.73 9.44
C HIS A 66 9.36 3.96 8.84
N GLN A 67 10.60 4.20 9.27
CA GLN A 67 11.42 5.29 8.74
C GLN A 67 12.36 4.78 7.67
N ILE A 68 12.40 5.45 6.52
CA ILE A 68 13.36 5.15 5.45
C ILE A 68 14.34 6.33 5.34
N GLY A 69 15.53 6.15 5.90
CA GLY A 69 16.58 7.16 5.90
C GLY A 69 16.10 8.52 6.39
N GLU A 70 16.47 9.59 5.67
CA GLU A 70 15.98 10.96 5.88
C GLU A 70 14.75 11.30 5.04
N GLU A 71 14.31 10.40 4.18
CA GLU A 71 13.25 10.66 3.18
C GLU A 71 11.85 10.72 3.81
N GLY A 72 11.67 10.09 4.96
CA GLY A 72 10.43 10.22 5.71
C GLY A 72 10.03 9.00 6.50
N VAL A 73 8.92 9.17 7.20
CA VAL A 73 8.25 8.16 8.01
C VAL A 73 7.02 7.70 7.25
N TYR A 74 6.79 6.40 7.24
CA TYR A 74 5.75 5.76 6.44
C TYR A 74 4.80 4.93 7.30
N ALA A 75 3.55 4.84 6.82
CA ALA A 75 2.49 4.03 7.37
C ALA A 75 1.88 3.13 6.28
N ASP A 76 1.06 2.18 6.70
CA ASP A 76 0.44 1.15 5.87
C ASP A 76 -0.19 1.68 4.57
N GLY A 77 0.09 0.97 3.50
CA GLY A 77 -0.51 1.24 2.19
C GLY A 77 -2.00 0.97 2.12
N GLY A 78 -2.55 0.14 2.99
CA GLY A 78 -3.98 -0.11 3.11
C GLY A 78 -4.79 1.15 3.43
N LEU A 79 -4.18 2.16 4.09
CA LEU A 79 -4.82 3.45 4.35
C LEU A 79 -5.09 4.26 3.07
N VAL A 80 -4.34 4.01 1.99
CA VAL A 80 -4.51 4.68 0.68
C VAL A 80 -5.27 3.79 -0.28
N GLY A 81 -4.98 2.50 -0.26
CA GLY A 81 -5.58 1.57 -1.19
C GLY A 81 -5.31 0.12 -0.82
N ASN A 82 -6.16 -0.42 0.02
CA ASN A 82 -6.11 -1.82 0.44
C ASN A 82 -6.32 -2.80 -0.74
N SER A 83 -7.00 -2.34 -1.79
CA SER A 83 -7.16 -3.07 -3.05
C SER A 83 -6.50 -2.30 -4.19
N PRO A 84 -5.20 -2.50 -4.47
CA PRO A 84 -4.41 -1.69 -5.39
C PRO A 84 -4.71 -1.95 -6.88
N GLY A 85 -5.66 -2.80 -7.23
CA GLY A 85 -5.98 -3.16 -8.60
C GLY A 85 -6.35 -1.96 -9.50
N LEU A 86 -7.09 -0.98 -8.97
CA LEU A 86 -7.43 0.25 -9.71
C LEU A 86 -6.21 1.13 -9.94
N PHE A 87 -5.29 1.22 -8.99
CA PHE A 87 -4.03 1.96 -9.16
C PHE A 87 -3.16 1.30 -10.24
N GLY A 88 -3.09 -0.03 -10.24
CA GLY A 88 -2.39 -0.79 -11.28
C GLY A 88 -3.01 -0.59 -12.67
N LEU A 89 -4.34 -0.59 -12.78
CA LEU A 89 -5.04 -0.31 -14.03
C LEU A 89 -4.80 1.13 -14.51
N HIS A 90 -4.87 2.11 -13.60
CA HIS A 90 -4.56 3.50 -13.90
C HIS A 90 -3.12 3.64 -14.41
N GLU A 91 -2.16 3.03 -13.73
CA GLU A 91 -0.75 3.01 -14.15
C GLU A 91 -0.58 2.41 -15.55
N ALA A 92 -1.23 1.27 -15.81
CA ALA A 92 -1.21 0.61 -17.13
C ALA A 92 -1.73 1.52 -18.23
N GLN A 93 -2.83 2.21 -18.01
CA GLN A 93 -3.47 3.06 -19.02
C GLN A 93 -2.77 4.41 -19.21
N HIS A 94 -2.35 5.06 -18.12
CA HIS A 94 -1.83 6.42 -18.18
C HIS A 94 -0.33 6.47 -18.39
N VAL A 95 0.42 5.55 -17.78
CA VAL A 95 1.88 5.51 -17.86
C VAL A 95 2.35 4.58 -18.95
N LEU A 96 1.83 3.34 -18.98
CA LEU A 96 2.25 2.33 -19.95
C LEU A 96 1.46 2.39 -21.27
N LYS A 97 0.50 3.32 -21.37
CA LYS A 97 -0.29 3.59 -22.60
C LYS A 97 -1.07 2.37 -23.09
N VAL A 98 -1.46 1.45 -22.20
CA VAL A 98 -2.35 0.35 -22.56
C VAL A 98 -3.69 0.93 -23.03
N PRO A 99 -4.23 0.52 -24.20
CA PRO A 99 -5.45 1.07 -24.73
C PRO A 99 -6.66 0.89 -23.79
N ARG A 100 -7.52 1.90 -23.71
CA ARG A 100 -8.77 1.85 -22.92
C ARG A 100 -9.89 1.15 -23.72
N LYS A 101 -9.64 -0.10 -24.11
CA LYS A 101 -10.62 -0.94 -24.82
C LYS A 101 -10.97 -2.15 -23.97
N PRO A 102 -12.20 -2.69 -24.06
CA PRO A 102 -12.52 -3.96 -23.43
C PRO A 102 -11.52 -5.04 -23.83
N GLY A 103 -11.02 -5.80 -22.86
CA GLY A 103 -10.04 -6.87 -23.09
C GLY A 103 -8.57 -6.45 -23.21
N SER A 104 -8.25 -5.15 -23.28
CA SER A 104 -6.85 -4.66 -23.35
C SER A 104 -6.06 -4.86 -22.07
N ALA A 105 -6.72 -4.96 -20.94
CA ALA A 105 -6.11 -5.26 -19.65
C ALA A 105 -6.96 -6.29 -18.91
N ARG A 106 -6.29 -7.15 -18.15
CA ARG A 106 -6.92 -8.08 -17.21
C ARG A 106 -6.34 -7.81 -15.83
N VAL A 107 -7.21 -7.68 -14.83
CA VAL A 107 -6.82 -7.47 -13.44
C VAL A 107 -7.15 -8.73 -12.68
N LEU A 108 -6.15 -9.31 -12.02
CA LEU A 108 -6.34 -10.35 -11.02
C LEU A 108 -6.17 -9.70 -9.64
N ALA A 109 -7.25 -9.63 -8.89
CA ALA A 109 -7.22 -9.15 -7.51
C ALA A 109 -7.16 -10.35 -6.57
N ILE A 110 -6.12 -10.41 -5.74
CA ILE A 110 -5.94 -11.45 -4.72
C ILE A 110 -5.97 -10.73 -3.38
N GLY A 111 -6.99 -11.03 -2.57
CA GLY A 111 -7.15 -10.50 -1.24
C GLY A 111 -6.94 -11.56 -0.17
N THR A 112 -6.80 -11.14 1.06
CA THR A 112 -6.90 -12.02 2.22
C THR A 112 -8.38 -12.28 2.48
N MET A 113 -8.76 -13.56 2.63
CA MET A 113 -10.11 -13.90 3.07
C MET A 113 -10.33 -13.36 4.48
N THR A 114 -11.01 -12.24 4.58
CA THR A 114 -11.60 -11.83 5.84
C THR A 114 -12.90 -12.61 5.98
N LEU A 115 -12.97 -13.52 6.94
CA LEU A 115 -14.25 -14.00 7.45
C LEU A 115 -14.95 -12.76 7.98
N GLY A 116 -15.91 -12.25 7.22
CA GLY A 116 -16.58 -10.99 7.48
C GLY A 116 -17.05 -10.90 8.92
N ALA A 117 -16.34 -10.16 9.72
CA ALA A 117 -16.85 -9.67 10.99
C ALA A 117 -17.94 -8.65 10.67
N THR A 118 -19.11 -9.15 10.24
CA THR A 118 -20.31 -8.35 10.24
C THR A 118 -20.55 -7.95 11.70
N LYS A 119 -20.08 -6.77 12.07
CA LYS A 119 -20.43 -6.14 13.33
C LYS A 119 -21.92 -5.83 13.25
N ARG A 120 -22.74 -6.78 13.68
CA ARG A 120 -24.17 -6.58 13.83
C ARG A 120 -24.37 -5.50 14.89
N GLY A 121 -24.90 -4.36 14.46
CA GLY A 121 -25.51 -3.35 15.29
C GLY A 121 -24.60 -2.73 16.37
N ALA A 122 -24.17 -1.51 16.15
CA ALA A 122 -23.71 -0.70 17.27
C ALA A 122 -24.89 -0.46 18.19
N SER A 123 -24.77 -0.82 19.46
CA SER A 123 -25.74 -0.51 20.50
C SER A 123 -25.69 0.97 20.89
N GLY A 124 -25.99 1.85 19.93
CA GLY A 124 -25.91 3.30 20.06
C GLY A 124 -25.09 3.92 18.92
N LEU A 125 -25.48 5.09 18.48
CA LEU A 125 -24.81 5.83 17.40
C LEU A 125 -23.81 6.88 17.92
N ASP A 126 -23.76 7.08 19.22
CA ASP A 126 -22.89 8.06 19.90
C ASP A 126 -21.47 7.49 20.12
N TRP A 127 -20.73 7.37 19.01
CA TRP A 127 -19.36 6.88 19.06
C TRP A 127 -18.37 8.05 19.11
N GLY A 128 -17.81 8.26 20.32
CA GLY A 128 -16.66 9.16 20.50
C GLY A 128 -15.34 8.49 20.07
N ILE A 129 -14.25 9.24 20.17
CA ILE A 129 -12.91 8.82 19.75
C ILE A 129 -12.43 7.50 20.36
N LEU A 130 -12.85 7.21 21.61
CA LEU A 130 -12.48 5.96 22.29
C LEU A 130 -13.14 4.73 21.68
N HIS A 131 -14.36 4.86 21.18
CA HIS A 131 -15.07 3.79 20.48
C HIS A 131 -14.50 3.55 19.09
N TRP A 132 -14.15 4.63 18.39
CA TRP A 132 -13.58 4.57 17.07
C TRP A 132 -12.14 4.03 17.04
N ARG A 133 -11.38 4.19 18.11
CA ARG A 133 -9.94 3.90 18.15
C ARG A 133 -9.54 2.53 17.58
N LYS A 134 -10.29 1.47 17.92
CA LYS A 134 -10.06 0.12 17.39
C LYS A 134 -10.91 -0.17 16.15
N ALA A 135 -12.15 0.30 16.13
CA ALA A 135 -13.06 0.02 15.04
C ALA A 135 -12.65 0.69 13.74
N LEU A 136 -12.01 1.85 13.79
CA LEU A 136 -11.53 2.57 12.61
C LEU A 136 -10.43 1.80 11.88
N SER A 137 -9.43 1.31 12.62
CA SER A 137 -8.37 0.50 12.01
C SER A 137 -8.91 -0.80 11.40
N ASP A 138 -9.82 -1.47 12.10
CA ASP A 138 -10.47 -2.69 11.59
C ASP A 138 -11.26 -2.41 10.30
N LEU A 139 -11.98 -1.27 10.23
CA LEU A 139 -12.74 -0.88 9.04
C LEU A 139 -11.83 -0.57 7.84
N VAL A 140 -10.76 0.18 8.06
CA VAL A 140 -9.82 0.57 7.00
C VAL A 140 -9.04 -0.63 6.46
N ILE A 141 -8.68 -1.58 7.33
CA ILE A 141 -7.92 -2.77 6.93
C ILE A 141 -8.83 -3.84 6.31
N SER A 142 -10.12 -3.87 6.65
CA SER A 142 -11.07 -4.86 6.13
C SER A 142 -11.81 -4.41 4.86
N SER A 143 -11.67 -3.17 4.45
CA SER A 143 -12.26 -2.63 3.21
C SER A 143 -11.33 -2.86 2.01
#